data_f87193d394c60ac491301b8458eb61ad
#
_entry.id   f87193d394c60ac491301b8458eb61ad
#
_cell.length_a   1.000
_cell.length_b   1.000
_cell.length_c   1.000
_cell.angle_alpha   90.00
_cell.angle_beta   90.00
_cell.angle_gamma   90.00
#
_symmetry.space_group_name_H-M   'P 1'
#
loop_
_entity.id
_entity.type
_entity.pdbx_description
1 polymer ?
#
loop_
_entity_poly.entity_id
_entity_poly.type
_entity_poly.pdbx_seq_one_letter_code
_entity_poly.pdbx_strand_id
1 'polypeptide(L)'
;MLNNSDYLSVLEKTWIGILFFALLLLITATVLNLRLLYDEQNVSCLQFTLYLVRYHHVDEFKRGDIIVFTPNQQMGYLFDGKVIVKMVGAVPGDIVSVRNGQFSINNKVFGSLDIVKSASKYLKRDMASFDRTETVPSGSILMVGTLPHSFDGRYWGFLPQDAVLGTVYPIY
;
A
#
# COMPACT_ATOMS: atom_id res chain seq x y z
N MET A 1 0.60 18.54 -52.95
CA MET A 1 1.90 18.26 -52.35
C MET A 1 2.25 19.44 -51.43
N LEU A 2 2.32 19.24 -50.11
CA LEU A 2 2.76 20.31 -49.21
C LEU A 2 4.24 20.59 -49.47
N ASN A 3 4.61 21.87 -49.50
CA ASN A 3 5.98 22.29 -49.67
C ASN A 3 6.81 21.90 -48.43
N ASN A 4 8.11 21.65 -48.57
CA ASN A 4 8.99 21.23 -47.45
C ASN A 4 8.96 22.19 -46.25
N SER A 5 8.78 23.50 -46.50
CA SER A 5 8.64 24.53 -45.42
C SER A 5 7.33 24.35 -44.64
N ASP A 6 6.22 23.96 -45.30
CA ASP A 6 4.94 23.74 -44.62
C ASP A 6 4.96 22.49 -43.77
N TYR A 7 5.67 21.47 -44.21
CA TYR A 7 5.88 20.23 -43.43
C TYR A 7 6.69 20.46 -42.15
N LEU A 8 7.76 21.21 -42.25
CA LEU A 8 8.59 21.59 -41.06
C LEU A 8 7.78 22.45 -40.09
N SER A 9 6.99 23.40 -40.54
CA SER A 9 6.16 24.23 -39.67
C SER A 9 5.07 23.42 -38.94
N VAL A 10 4.50 22.41 -39.60
CA VAL A 10 3.51 21.49 -38.97
C VAL A 10 4.18 20.63 -37.93
N LEU A 11 5.37 20.08 -38.21
CA LEU A 11 6.14 19.28 -37.27
C LEU A 11 6.52 20.08 -36.01
N GLU A 12 7.02 21.31 -36.18
CA GLU A 12 7.38 22.20 -35.07
C GLU A 12 6.17 22.49 -34.16
N LYS A 13 5.01 22.84 -34.74
CA LYS A 13 3.77 23.08 -33.98
C LYS A 13 3.30 21.85 -33.24
N THR A 14 3.45 20.66 -33.85
CA THR A 14 3.10 19.38 -33.21
C THR A 14 3.99 19.11 -32.00
N TRP A 15 5.32 19.29 -32.15
CA TRP A 15 6.25 19.13 -31.03
C TRP A 15 6.02 20.11 -29.88
N ILE A 16 5.72 21.37 -30.20
CA ILE A 16 5.38 22.40 -29.19
C ILE A 16 4.10 21.97 -28.43
N GLY A 17 3.10 21.47 -29.13
CA GLY A 17 1.86 20.96 -28.51
C GLY A 17 2.12 19.76 -27.59
N ILE A 18 2.94 18.81 -28.00
CA ILE A 18 3.33 17.65 -27.19
C ILE A 18 4.09 18.10 -25.92
N LEU A 19 5.05 18.99 -26.07
CA LEU A 19 5.83 19.52 -24.94
C LEU A 19 4.95 20.29 -23.94
N PHE A 20 4.03 21.12 -24.45
CA PHE A 20 3.07 21.84 -23.59
C PHE A 20 2.17 20.87 -22.82
N PHE A 21 1.65 19.84 -23.48
CA PHE A 21 0.81 18.82 -22.85
C PHE A 21 1.61 18.02 -21.80
N ALA A 22 2.84 17.63 -22.10
CA ALA A 22 3.72 16.94 -21.16
C ALA A 22 4.04 17.80 -19.93
N LEU A 23 4.29 19.11 -20.12
CA LEU A 23 4.51 20.05 -19.04
C LEU A 23 3.26 20.20 -18.15
N LEU A 24 2.08 20.29 -18.77
CA LEU A 24 0.82 20.36 -18.05
C LEU A 24 0.58 19.11 -17.20
N LEU A 25 0.85 17.93 -17.76
CA LEU A 25 0.77 16.65 -17.01
C LEU A 25 1.74 16.64 -15.82
N LEU A 26 2.96 17.07 -16.03
CA LEU A 26 3.98 17.14 -14.95
C LEU A 26 3.56 18.10 -13.84
N ILE A 27 3.07 19.28 -14.20
CA ILE A 27 2.55 20.27 -13.23
C ILE A 27 1.37 19.67 -12.46
N THR A 28 0.42 19.04 -13.16
CA THR A 28 -0.75 18.40 -12.54
C THR A 28 -0.33 17.29 -11.57
N ALA A 29 0.59 16.42 -11.98
CA ALA A 29 1.11 15.36 -11.14
C ALA A 29 1.79 15.91 -9.88
N THR A 30 2.57 16.99 -10.02
CA THR A 30 3.25 17.65 -8.91
C THR A 30 2.25 18.29 -7.93
N VAL A 31 1.26 19.02 -8.45
CA VAL A 31 0.22 19.68 -7.63
C VAL A 31 -0.63 18.64 -6.87
N LEU A 32 -0.93 17.51 -7.49
CA LEU A 32 -1.69 16.43 -6.87
C LEU A 32 -0.83 15.50 -6.01
N ASN A 33 0.47 15.75 -5.88
CA ASN A 33 1.42 14.87 -5.18
C ASN A 33 1.36 13.40 -5.66
N LEU A 34 1.22 13.21 -6.98
CA LEU A 34 1.19 11.89 -7.60
C LEU A 34 2.60 11.37 -7.86
N ARG A 35 2.85 10.10 -7.50
CA ARG A 35 4.11 9.42 -7.80
C ARG A 35 3.84 7.99 -8.27
N LEU A 36 4.66 7.52 -9.19
CA LEU A 36 4.71 6.10 -9.56
C LEU A 36 5.61 5.37 -8.56
N LEU A 37 5.13 4.23 -8.08
CA LEU A 37 5.86 3.31 -7.23
C LEU A 37 5.92 1.95 -7.93
N TYR A 38 7.13 1.43 -8.09
CA TYR A 38 7.36 0.08 -8.58
C TYR A 38 7.79 -0.81 -7.41
N ASP A 39 7.11 -1.96 -7.25
CA ASP A 39 7.46 -2.96 -6.23
C ASP A 39 8.51 -3.91 -6.80
N GLU A 40 9.76 -3.73 -6.39
CA GLU A 40 10.90 -4.56 -6.80
C GLU A 40 11.00 -5.89 -6.04
N GLN A 41 10.07 -6.18 -5.14
CA GLN A 41 10.13 -7.38 -4.32
C GLN A 41 9.84 -8.63 -5.14
N ASN A 42 10.71 -9.63 -5.02
CA ASN A 42 10.49 -10.96 -5.62
C ASN A 42 9.24 -11.67 -5.07
N VAL A 43 8.77 -11.25 -3.90
CA VAL A 43 7.55 -11.73 -3.26
C VAL A 43 6.74 -10.50 -2.84
N SER A 44 5.87 -10.04 -3.73
CA SER A 44 4.95 -8.95 -3.41
C SER A 44 3.95 -9.36 -2.33
N CYS A 45 3.48 -8.39 -1.55
CA CYS A 45 2.41 -8.60 -0.56
C CYS A 45 1.02 -8.41 -1.15
N LEU A 46 0.94 -7.73 -2.28
CA LEU A 46 -0.23 -7.54 -3.13
C LEU A 46 0.10 -8.11 -4.51
N GLN A 47 -0.93 -8.41 -5.30
CA GLN A 47 -0.76 -9.01 -6.64
C GLN A 47 -0.39 -8.01 -7.75
N PHE A 48 0.02 -6.81 -7.39
CA PHE A 48 0.36 -5.73 -8.31
C PHE A 48 1.82 -5.35 -8.14
N THR A 49 2.45 -4.88 -9.23
CA THR A 49 3.86 -4.45 -9.25
C THR A 49 4.03 -2.96 -9.53
N LEU A 50 3.03 -2.31 -10.13
CA LEU A 50 3.06 -0.89 -10.46
C LEU A 50 1.87 -0.17 -9.83
N TYR A 51 2.16 0.93 -9.15
CA TYR A 51 1.17 1.71 -8.41
C TYR A 51 1.29 3.20 -8.73
N LEU A 52 0.15 3.88 -8.78
CA LEU A 52 0.07 5.33 -8.68
C LEU A 52 -0.23 5.69 -7.23
N VAL A 53 0.68 6.41 -6.59
CA VAL A 53 0.57 6.87 -5.21
C VAL A 53 0.16 8.34 -5.20
N ARG A 54 -0.88 8.66 -4.44
CA ARG A 54 -1.27 10.03 -4.11
C ARG A 54 -0.94 10.31 -2.65
N TYR A 55 0.03 11.18 -2.39
CA TYR A 55 0.39 11.60 -1.04
C TYR A 55 -0.54 12.73 -0.58
N HIS A 56 -1.34 12.44 0.44
CA HIS A 56 -2.27 13.39 1.04
C HIS A 56 -2.73 12.88 2.41
N HIS A 57 -3.30 13.76 3.23
CA HIS A 57 -3.97 13.33 4.45
C HIS A 57 -5.20 12.46 4.12
N VAL A 58 -5.38 11.37 4.86
CA VAL A 58 -6.51 10.43 4.67
C VAL A 58 -7.37 10.50 5.93
N ASP A 59 -8.58 11.03 5.79
CA ASP A 59 -9.51 11.23 6.91
C ASP A 59 -10.35 9.99 7.22
N GLU A 60 -10.70 9.21 6.18
CA GLU A 60 -11.54 8.03 6.29
C GLU A 60 -10.87 6.81 5.68
N PHE A 61 -11.02 5.66 6.33
CA PHE A 61 -10.48 4.38 5.89
C PHE A 61 -11.61 3.38 5.68
N LYS A 62 -11.57 2.69 4.54
CA LYS A 62 -12.51 1.61 4.22
C LYS A 62 -11.74 0.32 3.99
N ARG A 63 -12.37 -0.82 4.33
CA ARG A 63 -11.79 -2.13 4.01
C ARG A 63 -11.63 -2.27 2.49
N GLY A 64 -10.45 -2.71 2.06
CA GLY A 64 -10.10 -2.81 0.66
C GLY A 64 -9.31 -1.61 0.11
N ASP A 65 -9.27 -0.47 0.81
CA ASP A 65 -8.41 0.64 0.40
C ASP A 65 -6.95 0.21 0.40
N ILE A 66 -6.21 0.59 -0.62
CA ILE A 66 -4.77 0.38 -0.67
C ILE A 66 -4.10 1.70 -0.29
N ILE A 67 -3.24 1.65 0.72
CA ILE A 67 -2.59 2.84 1.27
C ILE A 67 -1.08 2.66 1.35
N VAL A 68 -0.38 3.78 1.33
CA VAL A 68 1.05 3.89 1.60
C VAL A 68 1.25 4.49 2.99
N PHE A 69 2.18 3.93 3.77
CA PHE A 69 2.42 4.34 5.14
C PHE A 69 3.89 4.16 5.55
N THR A 70 4.28 4.80 6.64
CA THR A 70 5.57 4.59 7.28
C THR A 70 5.51 3.41 8.24
N PRO A 71 6.56 2.58 8.29
CA PRO A 71 6.64 1.49 9.26
C PRO A 71 6.67 2.03 10.70
N ASN A 72 6.09 1.25 11.62
CA ASN A 72 6.19 1.49 13.05
C ASN A 72 7.20 0.51 13.70
N GLN A 73 7.54 0.75 14.97
CA GLN A 73 8.49 -0.08 15.69
C GLN A 73 8.07 -1.56 15.80
N GLN A 74 6.78 -1.86 15.77
CA GLN A 74 6.25 -3.23 15.86
C GLN A 74 6.57 -4.07 14.62
N MET A 75 6.89 -3.43 13.49
CA MET A 75 7.25 -4.12 12.24
C MET A 75 8.72 -4.55 12.21
N GLY A 76 9.55 -4.05 13.14
CA GLY A 76 10.98 -4.34 13.20
C GLY A 76 11.79 -3.58 12.16
N TYR A 77 13.10 -3.79 12.16
CA TYR A 77 14.08 -2.98 11.42
C TYR A 77 14.12 -3.20 9.90
N LEU A 78 13.50 -4.27 9.37
CA LEU A 78 13.54 -4.57 7.91
C LEU A 78 12.92 -3.47 7.05
N PHE A 79 12.07 -2.64 7.64
CA PHE A 79 11.34 -1.60 6.93
C PHE A 79 11.83 -0.19 7.24
N ASP A 80 12.90 -0.06 8.04
CA ASP A 80 13.44 1.25 8.40
C ASP A 80 13.79 2.07 7.16
N GLY A 81 13.33 3.32 7.13
CA GLY A 81 13.56 4.24 6.01
C GLY A 81 12.79 3.91 4.71
N LYS A 82 11.88 2.93 4.74
CA LYS A 82 11.05 2.54 3.59
C LYS A 82 9.61 3.00 3.77
N VAL A 83 8.90 3.10 2.66
CA VAL A 83 7.44 3.20 2.66
C VAL A 83 6.85 1.82 2.32
N ILE A 84 5.70 1.51 2.90
CA ILE A 84 5.04 0.21 2.76
C ILE A 84 3.67 0.43 2.15
N VAL A 85 3.31 -0.45 1.21
CA VAL A 85 1.99 -0.48 0.59
C VAL A 85 1.27 -1.75 1.03
N LYS A 86 0.05 -1.60 1.55
CA LYS A 86 -0.82 -2.71 1.95
C LYS A 86 -2.28 -2.32 1.80
N MET A 87 -3.15 -3.31 1.91
CA MET A 87 -4.60 -3.14 1.91
C MET A 87 -5.12 -2.97 3.34
N VAL A 88 -6.09 -2.08 3.53
CA VAL A 88 -6.85 -1.97 4.78
C VAL A 88 -7.73 -3.21 4.93
N GLY A 89 -7.41 -4.07 5.88
CA GLY A 89 -8.19 -5.28 6.18
C GLY A 89 -9.30 -5.03 7.17
N ALA A 90 -9.04 -4.21 8.21
CA ALA A 90 -10.02 -3.87 9.24
C ALA A 90 -9.87 -2.43 9.70
N VAL A 91 -11.01 -1.84 10.10
CA VAL A 91 -11.16 -0.45 10.55
C VAL A 91 -11.60 -0.41 12.01
N PRO A 92 -11.56 0.75 12.70
CA PRO A 92 -11.97 0.88 14.09
C PRO A 92 -13.33 0.21 14.38
N GLY A 93 -13.37 -0.56 15.47
CA GLY A 93 -14.56 -1.31 15.89
C GLY A 93 -14.70 -2.70 15.29
N ASP A 94 -13.91 -3.07 14.28
CA ASP A 94 -13.87 -4.44 13.76
C ASP A 94 -13.24 -5.40 14.78
N ILE A 95 -13.74 -6.62 14.83
CA ILE A 95 -13.16 -7.70 15.63
C ILE A 95 -12.23 -8.52 14.73
N VAL A 96 -10.96 -8.58 15.10
CA VAL A 96 -9.95 -9.41 14.43
C VAL A 96 -9.59 -10.58 15.33
N SER A 97 -9.49 -11.78 14.76
CA SER A 97 -9.15 -12.99 15.50
C SER A 97 -8.14 -13.83 14.74
N VAL A 98 -7.12 -14.26 15.46
CA VAL A 98 -6.19 -15.31 15.05
C VAL A 98 -6.37 -16.47 16.00
N ARG A 99 -6.74 -17.63 15.48
CA ARG A 99 -6.91 -18.87 16.27
C ARG A 99 -6.40 -20.06 15.48
N ASN A 100 -5.51 -20.83 16.07
CA ASN A 100 -4.93 -22.02 15.42
C ASN A 100 -4.39 -21.72 14.01
N GLY A 101 -3.74 -20.57 13.83
CA GLY A 101 -3.18 -20.15 12.55
C GLY A 101 -4.21 -19.66 11.52
N GLN A 102 -5.50 -19.62 11.85
CA GLN A 102 -6.54 -19.06 11.00
C GLN A 102 -6.83 -17.61 11.39
N PHE A 103 -6.90 -16.72 10.39
CA PHE A 103 -7.19 -15.30 10.59
C PHE A 103 -8.60 -14.97 10.10
N SER A 104 -9.37 -14.25 10.92
CA SER A 104 -10.72 -13.81 10.61
C SER A 104 -10.95 -12.34 11.01
N ILE A 105 -11.87 -11.69 10.30
CA ILE A 105 -12.36 -10.34 10.57
C ILE A 105 -13.89 -10.43 10.69
N ASN A 106 -14.45 -9.97 11.82
CA ASN A 106 -15.88 -10.03 12.12
C ASN A 106 -16.46 -11.45 11.91
N ASN A 107 -15.76 -12.46 12.41
CA ASN A 107 -16.08 -13.89 12.27
C ASN A 107 -16.03 -14.44 10.81
N LYS A 108 -15.64 -13.62 9.84
CA LYS A 108 -15.44 -14.09 8.47
C LYS A 108 -13.97 -14.44 8.25
N VAL A 109 -13.69 -15.66 7.83
CA VAL A 109 -12.32 -16.10 7.52
C VAL A 109 -11.75 -15.27 6.38
N PHE A 110 -10.58 -14.69 6.62
CA PHE A 110 -9.83 -13.90 5.65
C PHE A 110 -8.64 -14.68 5.08
N GLY A 111 -7.97 -15.49 5.91
CA GLY A 111 -6.80 -16.28 5.50
C GLY A 111 -6.14 -16.98 6.68
N SER A 112 -4.88 -17.33 6.50
CA SER A 112 -4.05 -18.06 7.46
C SER A 112 -2.76 -17.30 7.79
N LEU A 113 -2.05 -17.80 8.82
CA LEU A 113 -0.72 -17.32 9.21
C LEU A 113 0.36 -18.25 8.62
N ASP A 114 0.62 -18.14 7.33
CA ASP A 114 1.50 -19.07 6.61
C ASP A 114 2.98 -18.93 6.96
N ILE A 115 3.40 -17.75 7.42
CA ILE A 115 4.80 -17.45 7.78
C ILE A 115 5.02 -17.28 9.28
N VAL A 116 4.17 -17.89 10.12
CA VAL A 116 4.22 -17.73 11.59
C VAL A 116 5.60 -18.06 12.17
N LYS A 117 6.28 -19.10 11.70
CA LYS A 117 7.63 -19.47 12.16
C LYS A 117 8.68 -18.39 11.85
N SER A 118 8.64 -17.85 10.62
CA SER A 118 9.57 -16.79 10.20
C SER A 118 9.26 -15.48 10.93
N ALA A 119 7.98 -15.13 11.08
CA ALA A 119 7.53 -13.96 11.81
C ALA A 119 7.90 -14.03 13.31
N SER A 120 7.72 -15.20 13.95
CA SER A 120 8.12 -15.48 15.34
C SER A 120 9.60 -15.22 15.54
N LYS A 121 10.45 -15.82 14.69
CA LYS A 121 11.90 -15.65 14.77
C LYS A 121 12.31 -14.18 14.55
N TYR A 122 11.71 -13.53 13.58
CA TYR A 122 12.04 -12.14 13.23
C TYR A 122 11.59 -11.15 14.31
N LEU A 123 10.36 -11.27 14.80
CA LEU A 123 9.81 -10.40 15.83
C LEU A 123 10.25 -10.79 17.26
N LYS A 124 11.00 -11.90 17.39
CA LYS A 124 11.41 -12.47 18.68
C LYS A 124 10.24 -12.71 19.63
N ARG A 125 9.14 -13.23 19.09
CA ARG A 125 7.89 -13.52 19.79
C ARG A 125 7.57 -15.00 19.72
N ASP A 126 6.96 -15.54 20.78
CA ASP A 126 6.45 -16.91 20.77
C ASP A 126 5.35 -17.05 19.70
N MET A 127 5.30 -18.21 19.01
CA MET A 127 4.27 -18.50 18.01
C MET A 127 2.86 -18.45 18.61
N ALA A 128 2.68 -18.93 19.85
CA ALA A 128 1.40 -18.87 20.54
C ALA A 128 0.92 -17.43 20.80
N SER A 129 1.82 -16.46 20.85
CA SER A 129 1.46 -15.05 21.07
C SER A 129 0.75 -14.40 19.89
N PHE A 130 0.72 -15.06 18.72
CA PHE A 130 -0.06 -14.57 17.59
C PHE A 130 -1.54 -14.94 17.69
N ASP A 131 -1.90 -15.97 18.47
CA ASP A 131 -3.30 -16.29 18.74
C ASP A 131 -3.91 -15.21 19.66
N ARG A 132 -4.87 -14.49 19.12
CA ARG A 132 -5.51 -13.37 19.81
C ARG A 132 -6.90 -13.09 19.23
N THR A 133 -7.71 -12.42 20.02
CA THR A 133 -8.96 -11.81 19.56
C THR A 133 -9.01 -10.40 20.13
N GLU A 134 -9.07 -9.41 19.24
CA GLU A 134 -8.96 -7.99 19.60
C GLU A 134 -9.94 -7.16 18.76
N THR A 135 -10.42 -6.06 19.33
CA THR A 135 -11.15 -5.04 18.58
C THR A 135 -10.16 -4.00 18.06
N VAL A 136 -10.26 -3.63 16.80
CA VAL A 136 -9.43 -2.56 16.22
C VAL A 136 -9.69 -1.26 16.97
N PRO A 137 -8.66 -0.67 17.61
CA PRO A 137 -8.82 0.54 18.41
C PRO A 137 -9.20 1.75 17.55
N SER A 138 -9.84 2.75 18.19
CA SER A 138 -9.99 4.07 17.59
C SER A 138 -8.65 4.67 17.21
N GLY A 139 -8.55 5.31 16.05
CA GLY A 139 -7.30 5.89 15.52
C GLY A 139 -6.31 4.86 14.96
N SER A 140 -6.69 3.60 14.84
CA SER A 140 -5.86 2.53 14.27
C SER A 140 -6.59 1.77 13.16
N ILE A 141 -5.84 1.09 12.33
CA ILE A 141 -6.34 0.21 11.26
C ILE A 141 -5.50 -1.07 11.21
N LEU A 142 -6.06 -2.13 10.67
CA LEU A 142 -5.30 -3.36 10.40
C LEU A 142 -4.93 -3.42 8.93
N MET A 143 -3.65 -3.54 8.68
CA MET A 143 -3.10 -3.68 7.33
C MET A 143 -2.88 -5.14 6.99
N VAL A 144 -3.30 -5.55 5.80
CA VAL A 144 -3.12 -6.92 5.31
C VAL A 144 -2.59 -6.94 3.89
N GLY A 145 -1.88 -8.00 3.55
CA GLY A 145 -1.58 -8.34 2.16
C GLY A 145 -2.58 -9.37 1.64
N THR A 146 -2.74 -9.42 0.33
CA THR A 146 -3.64 -10.39 -0.33
C THR A 146 -2.97 -11.73 -0.60
N LEU A 147 -1.63 -11.78 -0.53
CA LEU A 147 -0.87 -13.00 -0.79
C LEU A 147 -0.54 -13.77 0.50
N PRO A 148 -0.46 -15.12 0.43
CA PRO A 148 -0.28 -15.98 1.62
C PRO A 148 0.95 -15.64 2.46
N HIS A 149 2.07 -15.30 1.81
CA HIS A 149 3.34 -15.02 2.50
C HIS A 149 3.53 -13.56 2.91
N SER A 150 2.46 -12.76 2.88
CA SER A 150 2.53 -11.37 3.32
C SER A 150 2.88 -11.25 4.79
N PHE A 151 3.92 -10.49 5.11
CA PHE A 151 4.21 -10.04 6.47
C PHE A 151 3.46 -8.75 6.74
N ASP A 152 2.39 -8.83 7.52
CA ASP A 152 1.43 -7.73 7.70
C ASP A 152 0.84 -7.69 9.12
N GLY A 153 -0.23 -6.94 9.34
CA GLY A 153 -0.87 -6.74 10.63
C GLY A 153 -1.36 -8.03 11.33
N ARG A 154 -1.47 -9.13 10.61
CA ARG A 154 -1.70 -10.46 11.23
C ARG A 154 -0.58 -10.81 12.22
N TYR A 155 0.64 -10.31 11.99
CA TYR A 155 1.83 -10.62 12.77
C TYR A 155 2.25 -9.46 13.68
N TRP A 156 2.26 -8.21 13.16
CA TRP A 156 2.78 -7.06 13.92
C TRP A 156 1.69 -6.19 14.56
N GLY A 157 0.38 -6.43 14.27
CA GLY A 157 -0.73 -5.74 14.93
C GLY A 157 -1.30 -4.55 14.14
N PHE A 158 -1.72 -3.52 14.87
CA PHE A 158 -2.41 -2.38 14.30
C PHE A 158 -1.45 -1.26 13.89
N LEU A 159 -1.83 -0.55 12.84
CA LEU A 159 -1.15 0.65 12.36
C LEU A 159 -1.91 1.88 12.86
N PRO A 160 -1.24 2.85 13.52
CA PRO A 160 -1.83 4.15 13.79
C PRO A 160 -2.20 4.86 12.47
N GLN A 161 -3.36 5.53 12.44
CA GLN A 161 -3.85 6.20 11.23
C GLN A 161 -2.96 7.37 10.80
N ASP A 162 -2.27 8.01 11.74
CA ASP A 162 -1.32 9.11 11.48
C ASP A 162 -0.03 8.67 10.76
N ALA A 163 0.26 7.36 10.75
CA ALA A 163 1.37 6.81 9.97
C ALA A 163 1.07 6.73 8.47
N VAL A 164 -0.19 6.95 8.06
CA VAL A 164 -0.61 6.87 6.67
C VAL A 164 -0.18 8.12 5.91
N LEU A 165 0.46 7.91 4.78
CA LEU A 165 1.00 8.98 3.92
C LEU A 165 0.07 9.31 2.74
N GLY A 166 -0.84 8.40 2.37
CA GLY A 166 -1.72 8.61 1.23
C GLY A 166 -2.39 7.34 0.71
N THR A 167 -3.10 7.50 -0.39
CA THR A 167 -3.81 6.42 -1.09
C THR A 167 -3.02 5.91 -2.29
N VAL A 168 -3.27 4.65 -2.63
CA VAL A 168 -2.55 3.95 -3.69
C VAL A 168 -3.55 3.32 -4.67
N TYR A 169 -3.30 3.53 -5.95
CA TYR A 169 -4.08 2.96 -7.03
C TYR A 169 -3.23 1.96 -7.80
N PRO A 170 -3.57 0.67 -7.81
CA PRO A 170 -2.84 -0.32 -8.58
C PRO A 170 -3.04 -0.10 -10.07
N ILE A 171 -1.95 -0.20 -10.85
CA ILE A 171 -1.99 -0.07 -12.31
C ILE A 171 -1.78 -1.44 -12.96
N TYR A 172 -0.79 -2.22 -12.47
CA TYR A 172 -0.41 -3.51 -13.03
C TYR A 172 0.23 -4.40 -11.96
#